data_1c099cade3b3aa2d6912a34330214966
#
_entry.id   1c099cade3b3aa2d6912a34330214966
#
_cell.length_a   1.000
_cell.length_b   1.000
_cell.length_c   1.000
_cell.angle_alpha   90.00
_cell.angle_beta   90.00
_cell.angle_gamma   90.00
#
_symmetry.space_group_name_H-M   'P 1'
#
loop_
_entity.id
_entity.type
_entity.pdbx_description
1 polymer ?
#
loop_
_entity_poly.entity_id
_entity_poly.type
_entity_poly.pdbx_seq_one_letter_code
_entity_poly.pdbx_strand_id
1 'polypeptide(L)'
;MSKESNLNFKHSGDLGDIILSLPSVCELGGGDLLLDCEGGLKEPLVSWANYNKTKLTKSSIDFIRPLLEKQDYVHSVNYWNGEDVDVNLDRFRVHHKHNCLMSAHLDSVGKLSTRGKWSGTPWIDAPELELPEGKKYILSRSCRYHSNYTFWETLDDDIIDSSVFVSLDWEYDYFMKTFPRYQGRVERLNTSNSLDLAGYIKSADMVITNQSFVYCLAEAMKKKLVLEVYRVSPASIIQRDGANYV
;
A
#
# COMPACT_ATOMS: atom_id res chain seq x y z
N MET A 1 35.90 -11.61 -0.31
CA MET A 1 34.44 -11.46 -0.31
C MET A 1 34.14 -10.29 0.62
N SER A 2 33.78 -9.11 0.06
CA SER A 2 33.32 -7.97 0.85
C SER A 2 32.05 -8.40 1.56
N LYS A 3 31.96 -8.23 2.89
CA LYS A 3 30.66 -8.30 3.59
C LYS A 3 29.78 -7.27 2.92
N GLU A 4 28.73 -7.72 2.22
CA GLU A 4 27.63 -6.82 1.87
C GLU A 4 27.16 -6.22 3.19
N SER A 5 27.28 -4.91 3.33
CA SER A 5 26.82 -4.20 4.53
C SER A 5 25.31 -4.28 4.54
N ASN A 6 24.75 -4.99 5.51
CA ASN A 6 23.31 -5.03 5.73
C ASN A 6 22.85 -3.63 6.15
N LEU A 7 22.07 -2.95 5.31
CA LEU A 7 21.57 -1.60 5.57
C LEU A 7 20.38 -1.64 6.51
N ASN A 8 20.33 -0.68 7.43
CA ASN A 8 19.19 -0.42 8.31
C ASN A 8 18.36 0.75 7.74
N PHE A 9 17.10 0.45 7.40
CA PHE A 9 16.13 1.41 6.87
C PHE A 9 15.09 1.76 7.91
N LYS A 10 14.83 3.05 8.16
CA LYS A 10 13.78 3.51 9.05
C LYS A 10 12.58 4.06 8.28
N HIS A 11 11.36 3.72 8.72
CA HIS A 11 10.11 4.31 8.20
C HIS A 11 9.06 4.49 9.29
N SER A 12 8.26 5.58 9.21
CA SER A 12 7.17 5.91 10.15
C SER A 12 5.86 6.30 9.47
N GLY A 13 5.73 6.09 8.16
CA GLY A 13 4.54 6.45 7.39
C GLY A 13 3.39 5.43 7.53
N ASP A 14 2.28 5.69 6.84
CA ASP A 14 1.18 4.73 6.70
C ASP A 14 1.65 3.44 6.01
N LEU A 15 0.90 2.34 6.17
CA LEU A 15 1.23 1.05 5.53
C LEU A 15 1.43 1.17 4.01
N GLY A 16 0.63 2.02 3.34
CA GLY A 16 0.78 2.30 1.91
C GLY A 16 2.11 2.99 1.59
N ASP A 17 2.57 3.92 2.44
CA ASP A 17 3.86 4.60 2.27
C ASP A 17 5.02 3.60 2.35
N ILE A 18 4.93 2.62 3.28
CA ILE A 18 5.92 1.56 3.41
C ILE A 18 5.99 0.73 2.12
N ILE A 19 4.85 0.28 1.58
CA ILE A 19 4.80 -0.47 0.32
C ILE A 19 5.44 0.31 -0.83
N LEU A 20 5.12 1.61 -0.93
CA LEU A 20 5.65 2.48 -1.99
C LEU A 20 7.12 2.87 -1.78
N SER A 21 7.69 2.63 -0.60
CA SER A 21 9.12 2.82 -0.33
C SER A 21 10.00 1.64 -0.74
N LEU A 22 9.44 0.42 -0.85
CA LEU A 22 10.20 -0.81 -1.10
C LEU A 22 11.04 -0.79 -2.38
N PRO A 23 10.65 -0.14 -3.49
CA PRO A 23 11.56 0.08 -4.62
C PRO A 23 12.89 0.73 -4.23
N SER A 24 12.87 1.67 -3.26
CA SER A 24 14.09 2.32 -2.76
C SER A 24 14.96 1.36 -1.96
N VAL A 25 14.36 0.49 -1.15
CA VAL A 25 15.07 -0.57 -0.42
C VAL A 25 15.74 -1.54 -1.40
N CYS A 26 15.00 -1.98 -2.41
CA CYS A 26 15.50 -2.87 -3.46
C CYS A 26 16.66 -2.25 -4.25
N GLU A 27 16.58 -0.96 -4.64
CA GLU A 27 17.63 -0.25 -5.39
C GLU A 27 18.91 -0.01 -4.58
N LEU A 28 18.85 -0.12 -3.26
CA LEU A 28 20.00 -0.04 -2.36
C LEU A 28 20.55 -1.41 -1.95
N GLY A 29 20.01 -2.51 -2.48
CA GLY A 29 20.51 -3.86 -2.23
C GLY A 29 19.81 -4.60 -1.11
N GLY A 30 18.74 -4.04 -0.54
CA GLY A 30 18.00 -4.67 0.56
C GLY A 30 18.57 -4.38 1.94
N GLY A 31 17.91 -4.92 2.98
CA GLY A 31 18.35 -4.77 4.37
C GLY A 31 17.24 -4.96 5.40
N ASP A 32 17.49 -4.48 6.61
CA ASP A 32 16.58 -4.54 7.74
C ASP A 32 15.65 -3.32 7.77
N LEU A 33 14.36 -3.56 7.95
CA LEU A 33 13.35 -2.50 8.09
C LEU A 33 13.07 -2.25 9.57
N LEU A 34 13.32 -1.02 10.02
CA LEU A 34 13.03 -0.54 11.37
C LEU A 34 11.82 0.40 11.32
N LEU A 35 10.67 -0.09 11.80
CA LEU A 35 9.41 0.62 11.71
C LEU A 35 9.10 1.36 13.02
N ASP A 36 8.96 2.68 12.90
CA ASP A 36 8.75 3.56 14.04
C ASP A 36 7.27 3.74 14.35
N CYS A 37 6.82 3.21 15.48
CA CYS A 37 5.45 3.35 15.97
C CYS A 37 5.33 4.18 17.27
N GLU A 38 6.42 4.69 17.82
CA GLU A 38 6.44 5.42 19.09
C GLU A 38 6.98 6.84 18.95
N GLY A 39 7.81 7.08 17.93
CA GLY A 39 8.39 8.37 17.66
C GLY A 39 7.47 9.26 16.82
N GLY A 40 7.11 10.42 17.33
CA GLY A 40 6.62 11.48 16.46
C GLY A 40 7.74 11.96 15.54
N LEU A 41 7.42 12.52 14.40
CA LEU A 41 8.36 13.36 13.69
C LEU A 41 8.74 14.51 14.67
N LYS A 42 9.97 14.53 15.14
CA LYS A 42 10.44 15.53 16.14
C LYS A 42 10.35 16.95 15.58
N GLU A 43 10.32 17.09 14.26
CA GLU A 43 10.07 18.35 13.57
C GLU A 43 9.13 18.10 12.38
N PRO A 44 8.10 18.95 12.16
CA PRO A 44 7.29 18.86 10.97
C PRO A 44 8.18 19.20 9.77
N LEU A 45 8.47 18.20 8.93
CA LEU A 45 9.21 18.42 7.68
C LEU A 45 8.43 19.30 6.69
N VAL A 46 7.13 19.50 6.95
CA VAL A 46 6.24 20.37 6.19
C VAL A 46 5.17 21.00 7.10
N SER A 47 4.98 22.28 7.00
CA SER A 47 4.12 23.10 7.90
C SER A 47 2.63 22.75 7.91
N TRP A 48 2.11 22.07 6.89
CA TRP A 48 0.71 21.63 6.80
C TRP A 48 0.47 20.23 7.39
N ALA A 49 1.53 19.53 7.71
CA ALA A 49 1.42 18.21 8.28
C ALA A 49 1.25 18.32 9.79
N ASN A 50 0.02 18.21 10.29
CA ASN A 50 -0.25 17.85 11.68
C ASN A 50 0.29 16.43 12.03
N TYR A 51 1.34 16.02 11.36
CA TYR A 51 1.97 14.70 11.42
C TYR A 51 3.12 14.69 12.44
N ASN A 52 2.87 15.26 13.62
CA ASN A 52 3.80 15.16 14.74
C ASN A 52 3.85 13.78 15.38
N LYS A 53 3.10 12.81 14.82
CA LYS A 53 3.02 11.45 15.33
C LYS A 53 3.18 10.46 14.19
N THR A 54 3.87 9.36 14.47
CA THR A 54 3.87 8.21 13.57
C THR A 54 2.43 7.72 13.35
N LYS A 55 2.17 7.23 12.14
CA LYS A 55 0.88 6.63 11.79
C LYS A 55 0.84 5.13 12.03
N LEU A 56 2.00 4.52 12.30
CA LEU A 56 2.10 3.11 12.62
C LEU A 56 1.71 2.85 14.07
N THR A 57 1.16 1.68 14.28
CA THR A 57 0.95 1.06 15.59
C THR A 57 1.68 -0.28 15.61
N LYS A 58 1.95 -0.85 16.80
CA LYS A 58 2.53 -2.21 16.90
C LYS A 58 1.70 -3.22 16.12
N SER A 59 0.37 -3.18 16.28
CA SER A 59 -0.53 -4.08 15.55
C SER A 59 -0.47 -3.91 14.02
N SER A 60 -0.30 -2.68 13.51
CA SER A 60 -0.15 -2.47 12.07
C SER A 60 1.22 -2.96 11.56
N ILE A 61 2.28 -2.86 12.36
CA ILE A 61 3.59 -3.43 12.04
C ILE A 61 3.51 -4.96 12.03
N ASP A 62 2.88 -5.57 13.04
CA ASP A 62 2.71 -7.02 13.10
C ASP A 62 1.84 -7.54 11.95
N PHE A 63 0.86 -6.77 11.52
CA PHE A 63 0.03 -7.07 10.35
C PHE A 63 0.84 -7.06 9.04
N ILE A 64 1.73 -6.08 8.84
CA ILE A 64 2.49 -5.95 7.58
C ILE A 64 3.76 -6.82 7.54
N ARG A 65 4.34 -7.16 8.69
CA ARG A 65 5.59 -7.90 8.82
C ARG A 65 5.66 -9.16 7.96
N PRO A 66 4.68 -10.09 7.96
CA PRO A 66 4.77 -11.33 7.18
C PRO A 66 4.94 -11.10 5.67
N LEU A 67 4.31 -10.04 5.15
CA LEU A 67 4.46 -9.69 3.74
C LEU A 67 5.84 -9.11 3.44
N LEU A 68 6.35 -8.24 4.30
CA LEU A 68 7.65 -7.62 4.10
C LEU A 68 8.77 -8.64 4.18
N GLU A 69 8.77 -9.50 5.20
CA GLU A 69 9.77 -10.57 5.40
C GLU A 69 9.72 -11.68 4.34
N LYS A 70 8.63 -11.74 3.56
CA LYS A 70 8.53 -12.63 2.40
C LYS A 70 9.37 -12.15 1.21
N GLN A 71 9.74 -10.87 1.17
CA GLN A 71 10.51 -10.32 0.05
C GLN A 71 12.00 -10.58 0.23
N ASP A 72 12.66 -11.12 -0.80
CA ASP A 72 14.08 -11.55 -0.74
C ASP A 72 15.05 -10.40 -0.39
N TYR A 73 14.67 -9.15 -0.64
CA TYR A 73 15.46 -7.97 -0.33
C TYR A 73 15.16 -7.37 1.05
N VAL A 74 14.25 -7.95 1.84
CA VAL A 74 13.97 -7.56 3.22
C VAL A 74 14.49 -8.67 4.13
N HIS A 75 15.53 -8.38 4.91
CA HIS A 75 16.17 -9.37 5.75
C HIS A 75 15.44 -9.57 7.08
N SER A 76 14.95 -8.48 7.67
CA SER A 76 14.11 -8.52 8.87
C SER A 76 13.22 -7.28 8.97
N VAL A 77 12.14 -7.38 9.77
CA VAL A 77 11.27 -6.25 10.12
C VAL A 77 11.15 -6.14 11.63
N ASN A 78 11.61 -5.04 12.19
CA ASN A 78 11.64 -4.80 13.62
C ASN A 78 11.02 -3.45 13.99
N TYR A 79 10.67 -3.29 15.26
CA TYR A 79 10.33 -1.97 15.81
C TYR A 79 11.60 -1.15 15.91
N TRP A 80 11.53 0.13 15.50
CA TRP A 80 12.61 1.05 15.75
C TRP A 80 12.57 1.55 17.22
N ASN A 81 13.68 1.46 17.94
CA ASN A 81 13.79 1.81 19.35
C ASN A 81 14.81 2.93 19.58
N GLY A 82 15.11 3.72 18.54
CA GLY A 82 16.02 4.86 18.64
C GLY A 82 17.45 4.58 18.18
N GLU A 83 17.72 3.40 17.62
CA GLU A 83 19.01 3.03 17.05
C GLU A 83 19.35 3.87 15.81
N ASP A 84 20.64 4.02 15.54
CA ASP A 84 21.14 4.65 14.34
C ASP A 84 20.72 3.85 13.09
N VAL A 85 20.41 4.57 12.01
CA VAL A 85 19.98 3.98 10.74
C VAL A 85 20.82 4.51 9.59
N ASP A 86 21.10 3.64 8.62
CA ASP A 86 21.84 4.02 7.42
C ASP A 86 20.99 4.86 6.48
N VAL A 87 19.68 4.52 6.38
CA VAL A 87 18.73 5.17 5.47
C VAL A 87 17.44 5.54 6.20
N ASN A 88 17.17 6.81 6.33
CA ASN A 88 15.89 7.30 6.84
C ASN A 88 14.90 7.54 5.69
N LEU A 89 14.02 6.57 5.42
CA LEU A 89 13.02 6.65 4.36
C LEU A 89 11.97 7.76 4.61
N ASP A 90 11.80 8.24 5.85
CA ASP A 90 10.90 9.36 6.15
C ASP A 90 11.30 10.66 5.44
N ARG A 91 12.52 10.74 4.92
CA ARG A 91 12.99 11.88 4.11
C ARG A 91 12.20 12.07 2.82
N PHE A 92 11.42 11.08 2.35
CA PHE A 92 10.53 11.26 1.19
C PHE A 92 9.60 12.47 1.34
N ARG A 93 9.25 12.86 2.57
CA ARG A 93 8.35 13.99 2.86
C ARG A 93 8.90 15.34 2.43
N VAL A 94 10.22 15.50 2.35
CA VAL A 94 10.87 16.72 1.79
C VAL A 94 11.02 16.65 0.27
N HIS A 95 10.75 15.52 -0.35
CA HIS A 95 10.78 15.29 -1.79
C HIS A 95 9.39 15.29 -2.44
N HIS A 96 8.37 15.83 -1.76
CA HIS A 96 6.96 15.84 -2.19
C HIS A 96 6.67 16.67 -3.46
N LYS A 97 7.67 17.35 -4.05
CA LYS A 97 7.57 17.94 -5.41
C LYS A 97 7.20 16.91 -6.49
N HIS A 98 7.42 15.63 -6.22
CA HIS A 98 6.97 14.54 -7.06
C HIS A 98 5.51 14.23 -6.74
N ASN A 99 4.62 14.33 -7.73
CA ASN A 99 3.21 13.93 -7.60
C ASN A 99 3.06 12.40 -7.55
N CYS A 100 4.02 11.70 -6.91
CA CYS A 100 4.04 10.26 -6.75
C CYS A 100 4.94 9.89 -5.57
N LEU A 101 4.39 9.22 -4.55
CA LEU A 101 5.10 8.84 -3.34
C LEU A 101 6.29 7.90 -3.63
N MET A 102 6.12 6.92 -4.52
CA MET A 102 7.23 6.05 -4.95
C MET A 102 8.39 6.88 -5.52
N SER A 103 8.10 7.89 -6.34
CA SER A 103 9.14 8.78 -6.89
C SER A 103 9.80 9.62 -5.81
N ALA A 104 9.05 10.07 -4.81
CA ALA A 104 9.60 10.82 -3.68
C ALA A 104 10.54 9.95 -2.83
N HIS A 105 10.19 8.68 -2.60
CA HIS A 105 11.08 7.73 -1.93
C HIS A 105 12.36 7.49 -2.74
N LEU A 106 12.24 7.19 -4.04
CA LEU A 106 13.41 6.99 -4.90
C LEU A 106 14.31 8.24 -4.96
N ASP A 107 13.73 9.44 -5.03
CA ASP A 107 14.50 10.69 -5.03
C ASP A 107 15.24 10.90 -3.69
N SER A 108 14.59 10.57 -2.58
CA SER A 108 15.18 10.73 -1.23
C SER A 108 16.45 9.89 -1.01
N VAL A 109 16.65 8.84 -1.81
CA VAL A 109 17.82 7.95 -1.78
C VAL A 109 18.68 8.05 -3.04
N GLY A 110 18.47 9.07 -3.89
CA GLY A 110 19.25 9.31 -5.10
C GLY A 110 19.01 8.31 -6.24
N LYS A 111 17.87 7.61 -6.25
CA LYS A 111 17.52 6.57 -7.23
C LYS A 111 16.34 6.94 -8.15
N LEU A 112 15.99 8.22 -8.27
CA LEU A 112 14.86 8.67 -9.08
C LEU A 112 14.92 8.19 -10.54
N SER A 113 16.11 8.02 -11.11
CA SER A 113 16.30 7.54 -12.49
C SER A 113 15.74 6.13 -12.72
N THR A 114 15.56 5.32 -11.68
CA THR A 114 15.00 3.95 -11.79
C THR A 114 13.47 3.92 -11.76
N ARG A 115 12.79 5.06 -11.62
CA ARG A 115 11.32 5.17 -11.57
C ARG A 115 10.63 4.42 -12.71
N GLY A 116 11.13 4.54 -13.94
CA GLY A 116 10.56 3.89 -15.12
C GLY A 116 10.49 2.38 -15.00
N LYS A 117 11.54 1.75 -14.46
CA LYS A 117 11.58 0.32 -14.15
C LYS A 117 10.42 -0.06 -13.22
N TRP A 118 10.25 0.65 -12.12
CA TRP A 118 9.26 0.32 -11.07
C TRP A 118 7.81 0.67 -11.46
N SER A 119 7.60 1.50 -12.47
CA SER A 119 6.26 1.71 -13.02
C SER A 119 5.71 0.47 -13.72
N GLY A 120 6.57 -0.40 -14.28
CA GLY A 120 6.17 -1.62 -15.01
C GLY A 120 6.53 -2.94 -14.32
N THR A 121 7.44 -2.93 -13.34
CA THR A 121 7.93 -4.16 -12.69
C THR A 121 7.30 -4.32 -11.31
N PRO A 122 6.77 -5.52 -10.97
CA PRO A 122 6.35 -5.84 -9.61
C PRO A 122 7.54 -5.73 -8.63
N TRP A 123 7.26 -5.30 -7.40
CA TRP A 123 8.27 -5.27 -6.33
C TRP A 123 7.81 -5.98 -5.06
N ILE A 124 6.63 -6.59 -5.09
CA ILE A 124 6.14 -7.49 -4.04
C ILE A 124 5.71 -8.79 -4.71
N ASP A 125 6.04 -9.89 -4.06
CA ASP A 125 5.49 -11.21 -4.34
C ASP A 125 4.78 -11.77 -3.09
N ALA A 126 3.76 -12.61 -3.34
CA ALA A 126 3.00 -13.30 -2.31
C ALA A 126 2.58 -14.69 -2.83
N PRO A 127 2.32 -15.67 -1.96
CA PRO A 127 1.70 -16.92 -2.37
C PRO A 127 0.27 -16.64 -2.90
N GLU A 128 -0.19 -17.45 -3.83
CA GLU A 128 -1.59 -17.38 -4.26
C GLU A 128 -2.50 -18.02 -3.20
N LEU A 129 -3.59 -17.32 -2.86
CA LEU A 129 -4.65 -17.83 -1.99
C LEU A 129 -5.98 -17.80 -2.74
N GLU A 130 -6.69 -18.92 -2.74
CA GLU A 130 -7.97 -19.05 -3.45
C GLU A 130 -9.02 -18.13 -2.83
N LEU A 131 -9.68 -17.34 -3.69
CA LEU A 131 -10.88 -16.59 -3.30
C LEU A 131 -12.05 -17.57 -3.01
N PRO A 132 -13.06 -17.16 -2.23
CA PRO A 132 -14.25 -17.95 -2.05
C PRO A 132 -14.87 -18.38 -3.39
N GLU A 133 -15.56 -19.51 -3.40
CA GLU A 133 -16.17 -20.08 -4.61
C GLU A 133 -17.02 -19.05 -5.37
N GLY A 134 -16.83 -18.96 -6.68
CA GLY A 134 -17.51 -18.02 -7.56
C GLY A 134 -17.02 -16.57 -7.48
N LYS A 135 -16.06 -16.25 -6.61
CA LYS A 135 -15.50 -14.90 -6.48
C LYS A 135 -14.23 -14.72 -7.33
N LYS A 136 -14.14 -13.58 -8.00
CA LYS A 136 -13.05 -13.24 -8.94
C LYS A 136 -12.45 -11.88 -8.68
N TYR A 137 -13.20 -10.98 -8.03
CA TYR A 137 -12.80 -9.59 -7.87
C TYR A 137 -12.68 -9.21 -6.39
N ILE A 138 -11.78 -8.28 -6.12
CA ILE A 138 -11.65 -7.66 -4.80
C ILE A 138 -12.11 -6.22 -4.90
N LEU A 139 -13.09 -5.87 -4.08
CA LEU A 139 -13.50 -4.49 -3.83
C LEU A 139 -12.89 -4.01 -2.53
N SER A 140 -12.45 -2.76 -2.51
CA SER A 140 -12.01 -2.09 -1.28
C SER A 140 -12.21 -0.59 -1.41
N ARG A 141 -12.77 0.05 -0.39
CA ARG A 141 -12.91 1.49 -0.35
C ARG A 141 -12.72 1.97 1.07
N SER A 142 -11.54 2.50 1.36
CA SER A 142 -11.29 3.14 2.65
C SER A 142 -12.13 4.40 2.80
N CYS A 143 -12.35 4.88 4.02
CA CYS A 143 -13.13 6.08 4.28
C CYS A 143 -12.40 7.39 3.94
N ARG A 144 -11.22 7.33 3.30
CA ARG A 144 -10.45 8.49 2.82
C ARG A 144 -10.46 8.53 1.29
N TYR A 145 -10.18 9.71 0.71
CA TYR A 145 -9.93 9.88 -0.73
C TYR A 145 -11.10 9.46 -1.62
N HIS A 146 -12.29 9.98 -1.31
CA HIS A 146 -13.51 9.75 -2.08
C HIS A 146 -13.72 10.84 -3.12
N SER A 147 -14.01 10.46 -4.36
CA SER A 147 -14.30 11.42 -5.44
C SER A 147 -15.39 10.96 -6.39
N ASN A 148 -15.62 9.67 -6.56
CA ASN A 148 -16.52 9.17 -7.60
C ASN A 148 -17.57 8.20 -7.04
N TYR A 149 -18.60 8.77 -6.38
CA TYR A 149 -19.73 7.98 -5.88
C TYR A 149 -20.51 7.31 -7.01
N THR A 150 -20.72 8.02 -8.13
CA THR A 150 -21.45 7.49 -9.29
C THR A 150 -20.81 6.23 -9.84
N PHE A 151 -19.49 6.13 -9.89
CA PHE A 151 -18.80 4.91 -10.30
C PHE A 151 -19.24 3.70 -9.46
N TRP A 152 -19.27 3.84 -8.14
CA TRP A 152 -19.69 2.75 -7.25
C TRP A 152 -21.19 2.45 -7.38
N GLU A 153 -22.03 3.44 -7.65
CA GLU A 153 -23.46 3.25 -7.86
C GLU A 153 -23.78 2.54 -9.18
N THR A 154 -22.91 2.66 -10.18
CA THR A 154 -23.13 2.14 -11.54
C THR A 154 -22.24 0.97 -11.90
N LEU A 155 -21.48 0.40 -10.94
CA LEU A 155 -20.67 -0.78 -11.18
C LEU A 155 -21.55 -1.94 -11.64
N ASP A 156 -21.07 -2.70 -12.62
CA ASP A 156 -21.78 -3.83 -13.20
C ASP A 156 -22.21 -4.86 -12.15
N ASP A 157 -23.42 -5.36 -12.25
CA ASP A 157 -23.99 -6.32 -11.31
C ASP A 157 -23.22 -7.65 -11.29
N ASP A 158 -22.73 -8.13 -12.43
CA ASP A 158 -21.92 -9.35 -12.52
C ASP A 158 -20.59 -9.20 -11.78
N ILE A 159 -20.01 -7.99 -11.81
CA ILE A 159 -18.81 -7.67 -11.04
C ILE A 159 -19.14 -7.69 -9.55
N ILE A 160 -20.25 -7.05 -9.14
CA ILE A 160 -20.66 -7.01 -7.73
C ILE A 160 -20.86 -8.43 -7.19
N ASP A 161 -21.61 -9.28 -7.89
CA ASP A 161 -21.94 -10.63 -7.44
C ASP A 161 -20.71 -11.56 -7.40
N SER A 162 -19.71 -11.29 -8.25
CA SER A 162 -18.44 -12.03 -8.29
C SER A 162 -17.34 -11.42 -7.41
N SER A 163 -17.68 -10.50 -6.49
CA SER A 163 -16.71 -9.80 -5.65
C SER A 163 -16.74 -10.24 -4.20
N VAL A 164 -15.60 -10.03 -3.54
CA VAL A 164 -15.49 -9.93 -2.07
C VAL A 164 -15.03 -8.52 -1.70
N PHE A 165 -15.29 -8.09 -0.47
CA PHE A 165 -14.86 -6.78 0.03
C PHE A 165 -13.75 -6.92 1.08
N VAL A 166 -12.69 -6.16 0.94
CA VAL A 166 -11.58 -6.13 1.89
C VAL A 166 -11.48 -4.75 2.53
N SER A 167 -11.62 -4.69 3.84
CA SER A 167 -11.48 -3.47 4.63
C SER A 167 -11.49 -3.77 6.13
N LEU A 168 -11.38 -2.73 6.95
CA LEU A 168 -11.76 -2.78 8.35
C LEU A 168 -13.29 -2.94 8.49
N ASP A 169 -13.76 -3.49 9.64
CA ASP A 169 -15.19 -3.76 9.90
C ASP A 169 -16.05 -2.52 9.68
N TRP A 170 -15.66 -1.42 10.31
CA TRP A 170 -16.42 -0.17 10.24
C TRP A 170 -16.39 0.49 8.84
N GLU A 171 -15.35 0.25 8.02
CA GLU A 171 -15.30 0.71 6.63
C GLU A 171 -16.25 -0.11 5.75
N TYR A 172 -16.35 -1.41 5.99
CA TYR A 172 -17.32 -2.27 5.32
C TYR A 172 -18.75 -1.82 5.63
N ASP A 173 -19.08 -1.63 6.90
CA ASP A 173 -20.41 -1.19 7.34
C ASP A 173 -20.75 0.19 6.74
N TYR A 174 -19.78 1.11 6.72
CA TYR A 174 -19.95 2.42 6.11
C TYR A 174 -20.20 2.31 4.59
N PHE A 175 -19.44 1.45 3.89
CA PHE A 175 -19.61 1.21 2.45
C PHE A 175 -20.99 0.63 2.16
N MET A 176 -21.40 -0.41 2.87
CA MET A 176 -22.72 -1.04 2.68
C MET A 176 -23.88 -0.11 2.98
N LYS A 177 -23.74 0.78 3.96
CA LYS A 177 -24.72 1.83 4.25
C LYS A 177 -24.77 2.89 3.15
N THR A 178 -23.63 3.25 2.60
CA THR A 178 -23.52 4.26 1.53
C THR A 178 -24.06 3.75 0.19
N PHE A 179 -23.83 2.47 -0.10
CA PHE A 179 -24.20 1.80 -1.34
C PHE A 179 -25.08 0.57 -1.09
N PRO A 180 -26.38 0.74 -0.78
CA PRO A 180 -27.26 -0.38 -0.40
C PRO A 180 -27.37 -1.51 -1.41
N ARG A 181 -27.08 -1.24 -2.70
CA ARG A 181 -27.11 -2.26 -3.77
C ARG A 181 -26.10 -3.40 -3.58
N TYR A 182 -25.10 -3.23 -2.72
CA TYR A 182 -24.08 -4.24 -2.41
C TYR A 182 -24.49 -5.15 -1.24
N GLN A 183 -25.47 -4.74 -0.43
CA GLN A 183 -25.91 -5.49 0.74
C GLN A 183 -26.43 -6.89 0.35
N GLY A 184 -25.95 -7.92 1.06
CA GLY A 184 -26.32 -9.32 0.81
C GLY A 184 -25.71 -9.93 -0.46
N ARG A 185 -24.96 -9.17 -1.25
CA ARG A 185 -24.30 -9.59 -2.49
C ARG A 185 -22.78 -9.73 -2.35
N VAL A 186 -22.18 -8.83 -1.60
CA VAL A 186 -20.73 -8.78 -1.40
C VAL A 186 -20.41 -9.04 0.06
N GLU A 187 -19.73 -10.14 0.32
CA GLU A 187 -19.28 -10.50 1.66
C GLU A 187 -17.91 -9.90 1.96
N ARG A 188 -17.66 -9.63 3.25
CA ARG A 188 -16.35 -9.19 3.67
C ARG A 188 -15.39 -10.38 3.76
N LEU A 189 -14.25 -10.27 3.10
CA LEU A 189 -13.14 -11.21 3.22
C LEU A 189 -12.23 -10.78 4.37
N ASN A 190 -12.17 -11.60 5.40
CA ASN A 190 -11.28 -11.39 6.54
C ASN A 190 -9.87 -11.91 6.21
N THR A 191 -8.86 -11.15 6.60
CA THR A 191 -7.45 -11.52 6.46
C THR A 191 -6.75 -11.40 7.79
N SER A 192 -5.89 -12.37 8.13
CA SER A 192 -5.16 -12.39 9.40
C SER A 192 -3.97 -11.43 9.38
N ASN A 193 -3.37 -11.22 8.22
CA ASN A 193 -2.19 -10.39 8.00
C ASN A 193 -2.12 -9.90 6.54
N SER A 194 -1.14 -9.07 6.23
CA SER A 194 -0.99 -8.51 4.89
C SER A 194 -0.47 -9.51 3.84
N LEU A 195 0.18 -10.59 4.25
CA LEU A 195 0.61 -11.65 3.32
C LEU A 195 -0.60 -12.42 2.78
N ASP A 196 -1.57 -12.74 3.66
CA ASP A 196 -2.84 -13.36 3.24
C ASP A 196 -3.59 -12.41 2.30
N LEU A 197 -3.70 -11.13 2.67
CA LEU A 197 -4.34 -10.12 1.83
C LEU A 197 -3.67 -10.04 0.44
N ALA A 198 -2.35 -9.98 0.40
CA ALA A 198 -1.60 -9.96 -0.86
C ALA A 198 -1.81 -11.25 -1.67
N GLY A 199 -1.93 -12.41 -1.01
CA GLY A 199 -2.23 -13.68 -1.64
C GLY A 199 -3.59 -13.70 -2.33
N TYR A 200 -4.63 -13.19 -1.70
CA TYR A 200 -5.95 -13.02 -2.32
C TYR A 200 -5.92 -12.02 -3.46
N ILE A 201 -5.24 -10.88 -3.29
CA ILE A 201 -5.05 -9.90 -4.37
C ILE A 201 -4.34 -10.55 -5.56
N LYS A 202 -3.33 -11.40 -5.32
CA LYS A 202 -2.60 -12.10 -6.38
C LYS A 202 -3.49 -13.03 -7.19
N SER A 203 -4.45 -13.71 -6.56
CA SER A 203 -5.39 -14.62 -7.23
C SER A 203 -6.56 -13.90 -7.91
N ALA A 204 -6.93 -12.70 -7.47
CA ALA A 204 -8.02 -11.96 -8.06
C ALA A 204 -7.76 -11.61 -9.53
N ASP A 205 -8.79 -11.65 -10.37
CA ASP A 205 -8.72 -11.20 -11.77
C ASP A 205 -8.52 -9.69 -11.85
N MET A 206 -9.10 -8.93 -10.91
CA MET A 206 -9.03 -7.47 -10.84
C MET A 206 -9.29 -6.97 -9.43
N VAL A 207 -8.66 -5.86 -9.08
CA VAL A 207 -8.91 -5.09 -7.85
C VAL A 207 -9.60 -3.78 -8.20
N ILE A 208 -10.65 -3.44 -7.48
CA ILE A 208 -11.41 -2.18 -7.62
C ILE A 208 -11.33 -1.46 -6.28
N THR A 209 -10.68 -0.32 -6.23
CA THR A 209 -10.39 0.33 -4.94
C THR A 209 -10.21 1.85 -5.10
N ASN A 210 -10.17 2.56 -3.97
CA ASN A 210 -9.68 3.93 -3.91
C ASN A 210 -8.20 3.96 -3.48
N GLN A 211 -7.62 5.15 -3.33
CA GLN A 211 -6.23 5.35 -2.89
C GLN A 211 -6.05 4.89 -1.43
N SER A 212 -5.79 3.60 -1.23
CA SER A 212 -5.73 2.91 0.05
C SER A 212 -4.52 1.96 0.12
N PHE A 213 -4.37 1.25 1.23
CA PHE A 213 -3.35 0.19 1.36
C PHE A 213 -3.55 -0.94 0.34
N VAL A 214 -4.81 -1.32 0.06
CA VAL A 214 -5.15 -2.34 -0.95
C VAL A 214 -4.70 -1.91 -2.34
N TYR A 215 -4.87 -0.62 -2.69
CA TYR A 215 -4.30 -0.07 -3.92
C TYR A 215 -2.78 -0.24 -3.97
N CYS A 216 -2.07 0.11 -2.89
CA CYS A 216 -0.61 0.01 -2.88
C CYS A 216 -0.12 -1.44 -3.09
N LEU A 217 -0.83 -2.43 -2.53
CA LEU A 217 -0.54 -3.85 -2.76
C LEU A 217 -0.81 -4.27 -4.22
N ALA A 218 -1.98 -3.92 -4.75
CA ALA A 218 -2.35 -4.21 -6.13
C ALA A 218 -1.37 -3.56 -7.13
N GLU A 219 -0.94 -2.33 -6.84
CA GLU A 219 0.07 -1.62 -7.62
C GLU A 219 1.44 -2.29 -7.51
N ALA A 220 1.87 -2.67 -6.32
CA ALA A 220 3.15 -3.33 -6.09
C ALA A 220 3.27 -4.69 -6.82
N MET A 221 2.16 -5.39 -6.99
CA MET A 221 2.08 -6.67 -7.71
C MET A 221 1.67 -6.50 -9.19
N LYS A 222 1.43 -5.26 -9.67
CA LYS A 222 0.99 -4.96 -11.04
C LYS A 222 -0.29 -5.68 -11.45
N LYS A 223 -1.23 -5.81 -10.51
CA LYS A 223 -2.54 -6.41 -10.76
C LYS A 223 -3.40 -5.52 -11.68
N LYS A 224 -4.33 -6.15 -12.41
CA LYS A 224 -5.38 -5.41 -13.10
C LYS A 224 -6.19 -4.60 -12.09
N LEU A 225 -6.37 -3.32 -12.34
CA LEU A 225 -6.82 -2.36 -11.33
C LEU A 225 -7.83 -1.36 -11.90
N VAL A 226 -8.88 -1.08 -11.14
CA VAL A 226 -9.70 0.13 -11.29
C VAL A 226 -9.53 0.97 -10.03
N LEU A 227 -9.04 2.19 -10.19
CA LEU A 227 -8.72 3.10 -9.09
C LEU A 227 -9.64 4.31 -9.09
N GLU A 228 -10.46 4.45 -8.02
CA GLU A 228 -11.11 5.72 -7.70
C GLU A 228 -10.05 6.74 -7.30
N VAL A 229 -9.87 7.76 -8.12
CA VAL A 229 -8.84 8.78 -7.93
C VAL A 229 -9.37 9.97 -7.18
N TYR A 230 -8.76 10.30 -6.06
CA TYR A 230 -9.00 11.57 -5.37
C TYR A 230 -8.09 12.65 -5.96
N ARG A 231 -8.66 13.45 -6.87
CA ARG A 231 -7.93 14.43 -7.69
C ARG A 231 -7.20 15.52 -6.90
N VAL A 232 -7.63 15.77 -5.66
CA VAL A 232 -6.99 16.78 -4.78
C VAL A 232 -5.67 16.25 -4.19
N SER A 233 -5.50 14.93 -4.09
CA SER A 233 -4.27 14.32 -3.56
C SER A 233 -3.83 13.12 -4.42
N PRO A 234 -3.29 13.34 -5.62
CA PRO A 234 -2.89 12.25 -6.52
C PRO A 234 -1.55 11.60 -6.17
N ALA A 235 -0.94 11.95 -5.04
CA ALA A 235 0.46 11.62 -4.73
C ALA A 235 0.79 10.11 -4.67
N SER A 236 -0.19 9.24 -4.43
CA SER A 236 0.05 7.79 -4.44
C SER A 236 -0.07 7.14 -5.82
N ILE A 237 -0.58 7.86 -6.83
CA ILE A 237 -0.92 7.28 -8.12
C ILE A 237 0.33 7.00 -8.96
N ILE A 238 0.44 5.77 -9.46
CA ILE A 238 1.44 5.35 -10.43
C ILE A 238 0.69 4.99 -11.72
N GLN A 239 0.81 5.84 -12.72
CA GLN A 239 0.17 5.59 -14.02
C GLN A 239 0.89 4.46 -14.76
N ARG A 240 0.13 3.48 -15.22
CA ARG A 240 0.63 2.33 -15.98
C ARG A 240 -0.45 1.65 -16.81
N ASP A 241 -0.05 0.80 -17.72
CA ASP A 241 -0.95 -0.10 -18.43
C ASP A 241 -1.60 -1.12 -17.47
N GLY A 242 -2.82 -1.56 -17.79
CA GLY A 242 -3.58 -2.49 -16.96
C GLY A 242 -4.24 -1.87 -15.72
N ALA A 243 -4.16 -0.53 -15.56
CA ALA A 243 -4.89 0.23 -14.55
C ALA A 243 -5.83 1.26 -15.20
N ASN A 244 -7.08 1.30 -14.75
CA ASN A 244 -8.07 2.31 -15.13
C ASN A 244 -8.26 3.28 -13.96
N TYR A 245 -8.31 4.57 -14.27
CA TYR A 245 -8.41 5.65 -13.29
C TYR A 245 -9.76 6.35 -13.47
N VAL A 246 -10.62 6.30 -12.43
CA VAL A 246 -12.01 6.81 -12.46
C VAL A 246 -12.24 7.90 -11.43
#